data_6df67f39675c97c6de8244ab8af8355f
#
_entry.id   6df67f39675c97c6de8244ab8af8355f
#
_cell.length_a   1.000
_cell.length_b   1.000
_cell.length_c   1.000
_cell.angle_alpha   90.00
_cell.angle_beta   90.00
_cell.angle_gamma   90.00
#
_symmetry.space_group_name_H-M   'P 1'
#
loop_
_entity.id
_entity.type
_entity.pdbx_description
1 polymer ?
#
loop_
_entity_poly.entity_id
_entity_poly.type
_entity_poly.pdbx_seq_one_letter_code
_entity_poly.pdbx_strand_id
1 'polypeptide(L)'
;MNPLKQVDILIKRYPELAYQRDNIIAAYNIMEKSYSNKGKLLIAGNGGSAADAEHIVGELMKGFENPRKLDKDYIKRMEAIDIEMGRVLGDNLQGGLPAIALDGHLSLSTAYMNDCEPLLCFAQQVNGFGKENDVFLAISTSGNSKNILYAATVAKAKGMKVIGLTGVNDSKLSDMAAVSYTHLRAHETEL
;
A
#
# COMPACT_ATOMS: atom_id res chain seq x y z
N MET A 1 4.64 11.47 -16.21
CA MET A 1 6.02 10.89 -16.01
C MET A 1 6.01 9.49 -16.58
N ASN A 2 7.09 9.02 -17.22
CA ASN A 2 7.13 7.63 -17.72
C ASN A 2 7.58 6.69 -16.60
N PRO A 3 6.74 5.77 -16.11
CA PRO A 3 7.08 4.88 -15.00
C PRO A 3 8.27 3.96 -15.31
N LEU A 4 8.41 3.51 -16.54
CA LEU A 4 9.53 2.66 -16.94
C LEU A 4 10.88 3.36 -16.73
N LYS A 5 10.94 4.66 -17.04
CA LYS A 5 12.15 5.46 -16.80
C LYS A 5 12.49 5.53 -15.31
N GLN A 6 11.50 5.56 -14.43
CA GLN A 6 11.73 5.56 -12.97
C GLN A 6 12.26 4.21 -12.49
N VAL A 7 11.76 3.12 -13.06
CA VAL A 7 12.29 1.77 -12.77
C VAL A 7 13.74 1.65 -13.25
N ASP A 8 14.08 2.18 -14.43
CA ASP A 8 15.44 2.16 -14.92
C ASP A 8 16.39 2.99 -14.03
N ILE A 9 15.93 4.13 -13.50
CA ILE A 9 16.69 4.94 -12.52
C ILE A 9 16.87 4.15 -11.21
N LEU A 10 15.82 3.48 -10.72
CA LEU A 10 15.89 2.61 -9.53
C LEU A 10 16.96 1.53 -9.69
N ILE A 11 16.91 0.79 -10.79
CA ILE A 11 17.88 -0.28 -11.08
C ILE A 11 19.29 0.27 -11.26
N LYS A 12 19.45 1.43 -11.89
CA LYS A 12 20.77 2.07 -11.98
C LYS A 12 21.34 2.43 -10.60
N ARG A 13 20.48 2.84 -9.65
CA ARG A 13 20.86 3.15 -8.26
C ARG A 13 21.10 1.90 -7.41
N TYR A 14 20.32 0.85 -7.66
CA TYR A 14 20.35 -0.43 -6.95
C TYR A 14 20.40 -1.60 -7.96
N PRO A 15 21.60 -1.91 -8.52
CA PRO A 15 21.73 -2.93 -9.55
C PRO A 15 21.30 -4.34 -9.11
N GLU A 16 21.34 -4.61 -7.81
CA GLU A 16 20.86 -5.85 -7.20
C GLU A 16 19.35 -6.08 -7.39
N LEU A 17 18.59 -5.03 -7.75
CA LEU A 17 17.16 -5.14 -8.05
C LEU A 17 16.87 -5.48 -9.52
N ALA A 18 17.88 -5.61 -10.37
CA ALA A 18 17.70 -5.80 -11.82
C ALA A 18 16.84 -7.05 -12.13
N TYR A 19 17.00 -8.13 -11.37
CA TYR A 19 16.22 -9.36 -11.55
C TYR A 19 14.74 -9.21 -11.15
N GLN A 20 14.38 -8.16 -10.40
CA GLN A 20 13.02 -7.85 -9.99
C GLN A 20 12.30 -6.84 -10.91
N ARG A 21 12.98 -6.37 -11.97
CA ARG A 21 12.47 -5.31 -12.84
C ARG A 21 11.04 -5.56 -13.33
N ASP A 22 10.77 -6.76 -13.82
CA ASP A 22 9.46 -7.11 -14.38
C ASP A 22 8.39 -7.22 -13.29
N ASN A 23 8.74 -7.70 -12.11
CA ASN A 23 7.85 -7.75 -10.95
C ASN A 23 7.51 -6.34 -10.44
N ILE A 24 8.46 -5.42 -10.41
CA ILE A 24 8.23 -4.01 -10.05
C ILE A 24 7.24 -3.36 -11.05
N ILE A 25 7.44 -3.58 -12.34
CA ILE A 25 6.55 -3.07 -13.38
C ILE A 25 5.15 -3.69 -13.27
N ALA A 26 5.07 -4.99 -13.01
CA ALA A 26 3.79 -5.68 -12.83
C ALA A 26 3.03 -5.16 -11.59
N ALA A 27 3.72 -4.94 -10.47
CA ALA A 27 3.14 -4.34 -9.27
C ALA A 27 2.61 -2.92 -9.55
N TYR A 28 3.42 -2.09 -10.24
CA TYR A 28 2.98 -0.77 -10.67
C TYR A 28 1.70 -0.83 -11.52
N ASN A 29 1.65 -1.69 -12.53
CA ASN A 29 0.49 -1.83 -13.41
C ASN A 29 -0.78 -2.27 -12.67
N ILE A 30 -0.64 -3.16 -11.67
CA ILE A 30 -1.75 -3.58 -10.80
C ILE A 30 -2.28 -2.38 -10.01
N MET A 31 -1.41 -1.59 -9.40
CA MET A 31 -1.80 -0.40 -8.64
C MET A 31 -2.42 0.68 -9.53
N GLU A 32 -1.82 0.97 -10.68
CA GLU A 32 -2.34 1.94 -11.66
C GLU A 32 -3.75 1.55 -12.12
N LYS A 33 -3.96 0.27 -12.44
CA LYS A 33 -5.28 -0.25 -12.82
C LYS A 33 -6.29 -0.11 -11.69
N SER A 34 -5.91 -0.38 -10.45
CA SER A 34 -6.77 -0.22 -9.28
C SER A 34 -7.21 1.24 -9.13
N TYR A 35 -6.27 2.18 -9.10
CA TYR A 35 -6.58 3.61 -8.97
C TYR A 35 -7.42 4.15 -10.14
N SER A 36 -7.16 3.70 -11.37
CA SER A 36 -7.98 4.04 -12.55
C SER A 36 -9.43 3.56 -12.41
N ASN A 37 -9.67 2.49 -11.66
CA ASN A 37 -10.98 1.95 -11.33
C ASN A 37 -11.51 2.43 -9.96
N LYS A 38 -11.00 3.55 -9.44
CA LYS A 38 -11.40 4.14 -8.14
C LYS A 38 -11.16 3.20 -6.95
N GLY A 39 -10.24 2.28 -7.07
CA GLY A 39 -9.77 1.44 -5.97
C GLY A 39 -8.80 2.18 -5.05
N LYS A 40 -8.40 1.50 -4.00
CA LYS A 40 -7.43 1.96 -3.01
C LYS A 40 -6.41 0.87 -2.70
N LEU A 41 -5.34 1.25 -2.03
CA LEU A 41 -4.35 0.34 -1.52
C LEU A 41 -4.58 0.08 -0.02
N LEU A 42 -4.69 -1.17 0.37
CA LEU A 42 -4.62 -1.59 1.77
C LEU A 42 -3.24 -2.20 2.01
N ILE A 43 -2.56 -1.81 3.07
CA ILE A 43 -1.20 -2.25 3.34
C ILE A 43 -1.13 -2.82 4.76
N ALA A 44 -0.42 -3.92 4.94
CA ALA A 44 -0.13 -4.46 6.27
C ALA A 44 1.28 -5.03 6.34
N GLY A 45 1.90 -4.84 7.49
CA GLY A 45 3.18 -5.40 7.89
C GLY A 45 3.26 -5.54 9.40
N ASN A 46 4.35 -6.12 9.91
CA ASN A 46 4.62 -6.20 11.35
C ASN A 46 5.95 -5.49 11.66
N GLY A 47 6.05 -4.85 12.81
CA GLY A 47 7.28 -4.19 13.25
C GLY A 47 7.80 -3.17 12.24
N GLY A 48 9.03 -3.35 11.73
CA GLY A 48 9.60 -2.47 10.69
C GLY A 48 8.76 -2.42 9.42
N SER A 49 8.17 -3.55 9.02
CA SER A 49 7.26 -3.60 7.85
C SER A 49 5.94 -2.84 8.07
N ALA A 50 5.50 -2.63 9.32
CA ALA A 50 4.40 -1.74 9.64
C ALA A 50 4.80 -0.27 9.43
N ALA A 51 6.00 0.11 9.87
CA ALA A 51 6.55 1.44 9.61
C ALA A 51 6.70 1.72 8.09
N ASP A 52 7.12 0.72 7.31
CA ASP A 52 7.15 0.82 5.85
C ASP A 52 5.74 1.03 5.27
N ALA A 53 4.72 0.33 5.79
CA ALA A 53 3.33 0.49 5.36
C ALA A 53 2.82 1.91 5.59
N GLU A 54 3.04 2.48 6.78
CA GLU A 54 2.69 3.86 7.11
C GLU A 54 3.43 4.87 6.23
N HIS A 55 4.74 4.66 5.98
CA HIS A 55 5.53 5.51 5.11
C HIS A 55 4.98 5.52 3.68
N ILE A 56 4.69 4.33 3.12
CA ILE A 56 4.11 4.21 1.77
C ILE A 56 2.76 4.95 1.69
N VAL A 57 1.91 4.85 2.71
CA VAL A 57 0.65 5.60 2.77
C VAL A 57 0.91 7.10 2.74
N GLY A 58 1.87 7.59 3.52
CA GLY A 58 2.26 9.01 3.53
C GLY A 58 2.66 9.51 2.13
N GLU A 59 3.49 8.75 1.39
CA GLU A 59 3.93 9.09 0.04
C GLU A 59 2.79 9.06 -1.01
N LEU A 60 1.83 8.16 -0.84
CA LEU A 60 0.68 8.06 -1.74
C LEU A 60 -0.38 9.15 -1.46
N MET A 61 -0.63 9.45 -0.20
CA MET A 61 -1.61 10.47 0.20
C MET A 61 -1.13 11.90 -0.05
N LYS A 62 0.19 12.13 0.01
CA LYS A 62 0.84 13.41 -0.28
C LYS A 62 2.05 13.18 -1.19
N GLY A 63 2.16 13.90 -2.30
CA GLY A 63 3.34 13.82 -3.17
C GLY A 63 4.59 14.37 -2.48
N PHE A 64 5.71 13.65 -2.56
CA PHE A 64 7.00 14.09 -2.02
C PHE A 64 7.73 15.04 -2.99
N GLU A 65 8.13 14.54 -4.18
CA GLU A 65 8.83 15.35 -5.19
C GLU A 65 7.87 16.06 -6.16
N ASN A 66 6.72 15.44 -6.44
CA ASN A 66 5.77 15.91 -7.45
C ASN A 66 4.40 16.13 -6.83
N PRO A 67 4.13 17.33 -6.31
CA PRO A 67 2.81 17.66 -5.78
C PRO A 67 1.73 17.47 -6.85
N ARG A 68 0.74 16.66 -6.55
CA ARG A 68 -0.41 16.44 -7.44
C ARG A 68 -1.45 17.52 -7.20
N LYS A 69 -1.60 18.43 -8.15
CA LYS A 69 -2.61 19.51 -8.04
C LYS A 69 -4.01 18.91 -8.01
N LEU A 70 -4.91 19.58 -7.27
CA LEU A 70 -6.33 19.26 -7.27
C LEU A 70 -6.96 19.59 -8.64
N ASP A 71 -8.03 18.87 -8.95
CA ASP A 71 -8.91 19.19 -10.07
C ASP A 71 -9.59 20.56 -9.88
N LYS A 72 -9.62 21.38 -10.94
CA LYS A 72 -10.14 22.74 -10.89
C LYS A 72 -11.64 22.79 -10.54
N ASP A 73 -12.41 21.82 -11.00
CA ASP A 73 -13.85 21.79 -10.70
C ASP A 73 -14.10 21.34 -9.26
N TYR A 74 -13.19 20.54 -8.68
CA TYR A 74 -13.23 20.24 -7.26
C TYR A 74 -12.94 21.49 -6.41
N ILE A 75 -11.96 22.30 -6.80
CA ILE A 75 -11.67 23.59 -6.13
C ILE A 75 -12.90 24.49 -6.18
N LYS A 76 -13.52 24.68 -7.34
CA LYS A 76 -14.76 25.48 -7.46
C LYS A 76 -15.90 24.97 -6.58
N ARG A 77 -16.05 23.66 -6.41
CA ARG A 77 -17.07 23.11 -5.49
C ARG A 77 -16.78 23.46 -4.04
N MET A 78 -15.53 23.50 -3.62
CA MET A 78 -15.15 23.95 -2.28
C MET A 78 -15.40 25.45 -2.09
N GLU A 79 -15.04 26.27 -3.09
CA GLU A 79 -15.32 27.73 -3.09
C GLU A 79 -16.82 28.05 -3.08
N ALA A 80 -17.65 27.20 -3.68
CA ALA A 80 -19.11 27.36 -3.65
C ALA A 80 -19.71 27.06 -2.26
N ILE A 81 -19.03 26.31 -1.41
CA ILE A 81 -19.42 26.08 -0.01
C ILE A 81 -19.00 27.28 0.85
N ASP A 82 -17.73 27.67 0.74
CA ASP A 82 -17.17 28.84 1.40
C ASP A 82 -15.98 29.35 0.56
N ILE A 83 -16.05 30.61 0.15
CA ILE A 83 -15.08 31.18 -0.80
C ILE A 83 -13.66 31.29 -0.22
N GLU A 84 -13.53 31.65 1.06
CA GLU A 84 -12.25 31.86 1.70
C GLU A 84 -11.62 30.50 2.03
N MET A 85 -12.37 29.59 2.67
CA MET A 85 -11.91 28.23 2.96
C MET A 85 -11.61 27.46 1.68
N GLY A 86 -12.44 27.58 0.65
CA GLY A 86 -12.26 26.92 -0.63
C GLY A 86 -10.97 27.32 -1.33
N ARG A 87 -10.59 28.59 -1.27
CA ARG A 87 -9.29 29.07 -1.78
C ARG A 87 -8.12 28.51 -0.99
N VAL A 88 -8.17 28.60 0.34
CA VAL A 88 -7.11 28.03 1.20
C VAL A 88 -6.92 26.53 0.95
N LEU A 89 -8.02 25.78 0.85
CA LEU A 89 -7.98 24.35 0.56
C LEU A 89 -7.46 24.05 -0.86
N GLY A 90 -7.91 24.82 -1.85
CA GLY A 90 -7.50 24.67 -3.24
C GLY A 90 -6.00 24.91 -3.45
N ASP A 91 -5.43 25.87 -2.72
CA ASP A 91 -4.01 26.21 -2.81
C ASP A 91 -3.09 25.23 -2.05
N ASN A 92 -3.59 24.58 -1.00
CA ASN A 92 -2.77 23.81 -0.08
C ASN A 92 -2.97 22.30 -0.13
N LEU A 93 -4.16 21.81 -0.54
CA LEU A 93 -4.39 20.38 -0.67
C LEU A 93 -3.75 19.81 -1.94
N GLN A 94 -3.40 18.54 -1.87
CA GLN A 94 -2.89 17.76 -2.99
C GLN A 94 -3.84 16.61 -3.34
N GLY A 95 -3.82 16.16 -4.59
CA GLY A 95 -4.50 14.94 -5.02
C GLY A 95 -3.84 13.73 -4.38
N GLY A 96 -4.51 13.10 -3.40
CA GLY A 96 -4.06 11.87 -2.78
C GLY A 96 -4.42 10.64 -3.63
N LEU A 97 -3.58 9.61 -3.55
CA LEU A 97 -3.91 8.26 -3.99
C LEU A 97 -4.40 7.48 -2.77
N PRO A 98 -5.67 7.01 -2.73
CA PRO A 98 -6.25 6.42 -1.54
C PRO A 98 -5.47 5.20 -1.06
N ALA A 99 -4.91 5.26 0.14
CA ALA A 99 -4.15 4.18 0.76
C ALA A 99 -4.41 4.14 2.27
N ILE A 100 -4.44 2.96 2.86
CA ILE A 100 -4.68 2.73 4.29
C ILE A 100 -3.65 1.74 4.80
N ALA A 101 -2.86 2.14 5.80
CA ALA A 101 -2.04 1.24 6.60
C ALA A 101 -2.91 0.60 7.70
N LEU A 102 -3.01 -0.73 7.69
CA LEU A 102 -3.90 -1.45 8.60
C LEU A 102 -3.38 -1.52 10.04
N ASP A 103 -2.10 -1.24 10.24
CA ASP A 103 -1.45 -1.13 11.54
C ASP A 103 -1.74 0.20 12.26
N GLY A 104 -2.16 1.24 11.53
CA GLY A 104 -2.45 2.58 12.08
C GLY A 104 -3.73 2.70 12.92
N HIS A 105 -4.55 1.67 13.01
CA HIS A 105 -5.84 1.70 13.73
C HIS A 105 -5.71 1.16 15.16
N LEU A 106 -5.00 1.87 16.02
CA LEU A 106 -4.64 1.42 17.37
C LEU A 106 -5.86 0.92 18.19
N SER A 107 -6.92 1.70 18.27
CA SER A 107 -8.11 1.33 19.07
C SER A 107 -8.79 0.08 18.52
N LEU A 108 -8.95 -0.04 17.21
CA LEU A 108 -9.52 -1.22 16.57
C LEU A 108 -8.62 -2.44 16.80
N SER A 109 -7.32 -2.30 16.61
CA SER A 109 -6.36 -3.40 16.75
C SER A 109 -6.32 -3.93 18.17
N THR A 110 -6.23 -3.04 19.16
CA THR A 110 -6.17 -3.45 20.57
C THR A 110 -7.47 -4.07 21.07
N ALA A 111 -8.63 -3.51 20.69
CA ALA A 111 -9.93 -4.10 21.02
C ALA A 111 -10.09 -5.47 20.35
N TYR A 112 -9.80 -5.58 19.06
CA TYR A 112 -9.93 -6.84 18.34
C TYR A 112 -9.01 -7.93 18.90
N MET A 113 -7.76 -7.60 19.24
CA MET A 113 -6.81 -8.55 19.83
C MET A 113 -7.23 -8.99 21.24
N ASN A 114 -7.95 -8.17 21.98
CA ASN A 114 -8.48 -8.52 23.31
C ASN A 114 -9.74 -9.41 23.23
N ASP A 115 -10.63 -9.12 22.30
CA ASP A 115 -11.97 -9.70 22.26
C ASP A 115 -12.09 -10.88 21.28
N CYS A 116 -11.16 -11.01 20.34
CA CYS A 116 -11.20 -11.97 19.23
C CYS A 116 -9.85 -12.70 19.08
N GLU A 117 -9.70 -13.45 17.96
CA GLU A 117 -8.43 -14.09 17.60
C GLU A 117 -7.41 -13.02 17.14
N PRO A 118 -6.32 -12.76 17.91
CA PRO A 118 -5.39 -11.65 17.64
C PRO A 118 -4.77 -11.68 16.25
N LEU A 119 -4.48 -12.87 15.71
CA LEU A 119 -3.86 -13.02 14.40
C LEU A 119 -4.79 -12.63 13.23
N LEU A 120 -6.07 -12.45 13.46
CA LEU A 120 -7.05 -12.08 12.44
C LEU A 120 -7.27 -10.56 12.34
N CYS A 121 -6.60 -9.74 13.14
CA CYS A 121 -6.82 -8.30 13.17
C CYS A 121 -6.68 -7.63 11.79
N PHE A 122 -5.65 -7.94 11.01
CA PHE A 122 -5.51 -7.43 9.64
C PHE A 122 -6.54 -8.04 8.68
N ALA A 123 -6.83 -9.33 8.82
CA ALA A 123 -7.84 -9.99 8.02
C ALA A 123 -9.23 -9.36 8.23
N GLN A 124 -9.58 -9.03 9.48
CA GLN A 124 -10.83 -8.32 9.80
C GLN A 124 -10.89 -6.94 9.14
N GLN A 125 -9.80 -6.20 9.13
CA GLN A 125 -9.74 -4.88 8.50
C GLN A 125 -9.84 -4.99 6.97
N VAL A 126 -9.16 -5.97 6.34
CA VAL A 126 -9.34 -6.27 4.91
C VAL A 126 -10.78 -6.65 4.62
N ASN A 127 -11.41 -7.43 5.48
CA ASN A 127 -12.83 -7.81 5.32
C ASN A 127 -13.75 -6.57 5.38
N GLY A 128 -13.49 -5.61 6.26
CA GLY A 128 -14.30 -4.39 6.40
C GLY A 128 -14.04 -3.37 5.29
N PHE A 129 -12.78 -3.08 4.97
CA PHE A 129 -12.40 -2.00 4.04
C PHE A 129 -12.29 -2.45 2.59
N GLY A 130 -11.93 -3.71 2.33
CA GLY A 130 -11.57 -4.20 1.01
C GLY A 130 -12.76 -4.36 0.06
N LYS A 131 -12.55 -3.99 -1.20
CA LYS A 131 -13.46 -4.15 -2.34
C LYS A 131 -12.72 -4.77 -3.51
N GLU A 132 -13.43 -5.33 -4.48
CA GLU A 132 -12.89 -6.07 -5.63
C GLU A 132 -11.79 -5.32 -6.41
N ASN A 133 -11.94 -4.01 -6.61
CA ASN A 133 -10.97 -3.20 -7.36
C ASN A 133 -9.76 -2.73 -6.52
N ASP A 134 -9.74 -3.06 -5.23
CA ASP A 134 -8.64 -2.67 -4.35
C ASP A 134 -7.43 -3.61 -4.51
N VAL A 135 -6.30 -3.13 -4.03
CA VAL A 135 -5.07 -3.93 -3.93
C VAL A 135 -4.71 -4.10 -2.47
N PHE A 136 -4.28 -5.30 -2.09
CA PHE A 136 -3.65 -5.56 -0.81
C PHE A 136 -2.14 -5.71 -1.00
N LEU A 137 -1.35 -4.80 -0.43
CA LEU A 137 0.10 -4.89 -0.33
C LEU A 137 0.47 -5.55 0.99
N ALA A 138 0.93 -6.78 0.91
CA ALA A 138 1.32 -7.61 2.03
C ALA A 138 2.83 -7.54 2.23
N ILE A 139 3.30 -6.99 3.36
CA ILE A 139 4.72 -6.85 3.66
C ILE A 139 5.12 -7.86 4.74
N SER A 140 6.02 -8.78 4.40
CA SER A 140 6.51 -9.80 5.34
C SER A 140 7.89 -10.28 4.93
N THR A 141 8.94 -9.99 5.72
CA THR A 141 10.32 -10.42 5.43
C THR A 141 10.44 -11.93 5.27
N SER A 142 9.81 -12.72 6.14
CA SER A 142 9.78 -14.18 6.03
C SER A 142 8.80 -14.70 4.96
N GLY A 143 7.84 -13.86 4.52
CA GLY A 143 6.73 -14.29 3.67
C GLY A 143 5.78 -15.31 4.30
N ASN A 144 5.91 -15.56 5.62
CA ASN A 144 5.17 -16.60 6.32
C ASN A 144 4.45 -16.12 7.60
N SER A 145 4.37 -14.81 7.83
CA SER A 145 3.65 -14.22 8.96
C SER A 145 2.16 -14.55 8.87
N LYS A 146 1.63 -15.31 9.85
CA LYS A 146 0.26 -15.85 9.81
C LYS A 146 -0.81 -14.76 9.65
N ASN A 147 -0.71 -13.66 10.39
CA ASN A 147 -1.67 -12.55 10.29
C ASN A 147 -1.69 -11.91 8.89
N ILE A 148 -0.53 -11.81 8.22
CA ILE A 148 -0.43 -11.32 6.84
C ILE A 148 -1.04 -12.34 5.86
N LEU A 149 -0.78 -13.63 6.04
CA LEU A 149 -1.36 -14.68 5.19
C LEU A 149 -2.89 -14.74 5.32
N TYR A 150 -3.44 -14.60 6.52
CA TYR A 150 -4.89 -14.52 6.73
C TYR A 150 -5.50 -13.30 6.02
N ALA A 151 -4.85 -12.14 6.11
CA ALA A 151 -5.29 -10.95 5.41
C ALA A 151 -5.23 -11.12 3.89
N ALA A 152 -4.16 -11.73 3.35
CA ALA A 152 -4.01 -12.04 1.93
C ALA A 152 -5.08 -13.03 1.45
N THR A 153 -5.44 -14.02 2.27
CA THR A 153 -6.53 -14.96 1.95
C THR A 153 -7.86 -14.24 1.82
N VAL A 154 -8.19 -13.35 2.76
CA VAL A 154 -9.42 -12.55 2.71
C VAL A 154 -9.42 -11.63 1.49
N ALA A 155 -8.29 -10.96 1.20
CA ALA A 155 -8.16 -10.10 0.03
C ALA A 155 -8.46 -10.86 -1.26
N LYS A 156 -7.86 -12.05 -1.46
CA LYS A 156 -8.12 -12.91 -2.63
C LYS A 156 -9.58 -13.35 -2.70
N ALA A 157 -10.17 -13.75 -1.58
CA ALA A 157 -11.58 -14.15 -1.53
C ALA A 157 -12.55 -13.00 -1.91
N LYS A 158 -12.15 -11.76 -1.66
CA LYS A 158 -12.89 -10.54 -2.07
C LYS A 158 -12.62 -10.12 -3.52
N GLY A 159 -11.83 -10.85 -4.28
CA GLY A 159 -11.45 -10.51 -5.66
C GLY A 159 -10.35 -9.46 -5.78
N MET A 160 -9.76 -9.02 -4.68
CA MET A 160 -8.65 -8.07 -4.67
C MET A 160 -7.39 -8.68 -5.26
N LYS A 161 -6.52 -7.86 -5.84
CA LYS A 161 -5.16 -8.28 -6.18
C LYS A 161 -4.26 -8.19 -4.96
N VAL A 162 -3.42 -9.19 -4.78
CA VAL A 162 -2.42 -9.21 -3.70
C VAL A 162 -1.04 -9.00 -4.30
N ILE A 163 -0.30 -8.03 -3.78
CA ILE A 163 1.12 -7.82 -4.06
C ILE A 163 1.89 -8.23 -2.80
N GLY A 164 2.84 -9.15 -2.94
CA GLY A 164 3.72 -9.58 -1.85
C GLY A 164 5.05 -8.84 -1.89
N LEU A 165 5.46 -8.24 -0.78
CA LEU A 165 6.80 -7.71 -0.58
C LEU A 165 7.50 -8.57 0.47
N THR A 166 8.47 -9.38 0.02
CA THR A 166 9.11 -10.42 0.85
C THR A 166 10.63 -10.28 0.89
N GLY A 167 11.28 -10.89 1.88
CA GLY A 167 12.74 -11.02 1.96
C GLY A 167 13.28 -12.32 1.37
N VAL A 168 12.40 -13.25 1.00
CA VAL A 168 12.76 -14.58 0.47
C VAL A 168 11.89 -14.94 -0.73
N ASN A 169 12.44 -15.71 -1.67
CA ASN A 169 11.75 -16.09 -2.90
C ASN A 169 10.64 -17.13 -2.67
N ASP A 170 10.93 -18.16 -1.89
CA ASP A 170 10.01 -19.28 -1.66
C ASP A 170 9.28 -19.10 -0.34
N SER A 171 8.04 -18.60 -0.41
CA SER A 171 7.22 -18.40 0.76
C SER A 171 5.73 -18.55 0.43
N LYS A 172 4.91 -18.81 1.45
CA LYS A 172 3.45 -18.90 1.26
C LYS A 172 2.85 -17.61 0.70
N LEU A 173 3.44 -16.46 1.04
CA LEU A 173 2.98 -15.19 0.52
C LEU A 173 3.32 -15.03 -0.96
N SER A 174 4.53 -15.47 -1.40
CA SER A 174 4.88 -15.44 -2.82
C SER A 174 3.97 -16.33 -3.68
N ASP A 175 3.57 -17.50 -3.17
CA ASP A 175 2.62 -18.40 -3.86
C ASP A 175 1.22 -17.82 -3.97
N MET A 176 0.81 -17.00 -3.01
CA MET A 176 -0.52 -16.38 -2.95
C MET A 176 -0.61 -15.08 -3.74
N ALA A 177 0.49 -14.37 -3.90
CA ALA A 177 0.51 -13.06 -4.53
C ALA A 177 0.34 -13.15 -6.05
N ALA A 178 -0.32 -12.15 -6.65
CA ALA A 178 -0.35 -11.98 -8.10
C ALA A 178 1.03 -11.56 -8.64
N VAL A 179 1.79 -10.84 -7.81
CA VAL A 179 3.20 -10.48 -8.01
C VAL A 179 3.88 -10.53 -6.66
N SER A 180 5.02 -11.21 -6.58
CA SER A 180 5.89 -11.17 -5.41
C SER A 180 7.18 -10.42 -5.77
N TYR A 181 7.52 -9.45 -4.96
CA TYR A 181 8.75 -8.68 -5.04
C TYR A 181 9.64 -9.03 -3.85
N THR A 182 10.84 -9.53 -4.10
CA THR A 182 11.73 -10.06 -3.08
C THR A 182 12.93 -9.15 -2.90
N HIS A 183 12.93 -8.27 -1.91
CA HIS A 183 14.14 -7.54 -1.48
C HIS A 183 14.01 -6.86 -0.10
N LEU A 184 13.16 -7.36 0.80
CA LEU A 184 13.20 -6.89 2.18
C LEU A 184 14.35 -7.57 2.92
N ARG A 185 15.46 -6.87 3.07
CA ARG A 185 16.30 -7.10 4.25
C ARG A 185 15.65 -6.34 5.38
N ALA A 186 15.19 -7.04 6.41
CA ALA A 186 14.94 -6.41 7.68
C ALA A 186 16.23 -5.65 8.05
N HIS A 187 16.13 -4.35 8.30
CA HIS A 187 17.16 -3.64 9.05
C HIS A 187 17.07 -4.10 10.52
N GLU A 188 17.14 -5.41 10.72
CA GLU A 188 17.49 -5.94 12.02
C GLU A 188 18.97 -5.64 12.16
N THR A 189 19.28 -4.71 13.01
CA THR A 189 20.63 -4.48 13.54
C THR A 189 21.22 -5.83 13.89
N GLU A 190 22.16 -6.31 13.06
CA GLU A 190 23.15 -7.29 13.50
C GLU A 190 24.00 -6.58 14.58
N LEU A 191 23.52 -6.60 15.79
CA LEU A 191 24.33 -6.35 16.97
C LEU A 191 24.88 -7.66 17.49
#